data_cd7f49abda16257befe500770ea53234
#
_entry.id   cd7f49abda16257befe500770ea53234
#
_cell.length_a   1.000
_cell.length_b   1.000
_cell.length_c   1.000
_cell.angle_alpha   90.00
_cell.angle_beta   90.00
_cell.angle_gamma   90.00
#
_symmetry.space_group_name_H-M   'P 1'
#
loop_
_entity.id
_entity.type
_entity.pdbx_description
1 polymer ?
#
loop_
_entity_poly.entity_id
_entity_poly.type
_entity_poly.pdbx_seq_one_letter_code
_entity_poly.pdbx_strand_id
1 'polypeptide(L)'
;MEQQIRELELNMQNASGEALEQMLAAYSRLSHTFELENGYAWKSELTGVLKGLGFTEDEFDKTVSTLSGGQKTRVSLGKLLLSRPDIILLDEPTNHLDMESIAWLETYLLNYNGAVIIVAHDRYFLNRVVTKVVELEQGHASVYLGNYTAYSEKKAMIRAAQMKAWLNQQQEIRHQEEVITKLKSFNREKSIKRAESREKMLSKIQVLDKPAEIQDEMRISLEPNIVSGNDVLTIRDLSKSFGSTHLFSHVDMEVKRGERVAIIGNNGTGKTTILKIINGMLPADTGTITLGSKVHIGYYDQEHHVLHMEKTVFEEVQDAYPNLTNTQVRNILAAFLFTGDDVFKRISDLSGGERGRVSLAKLMLSEANFLILDEPTNHLDIISKEILENALKHYTGTVLYVSHDRYFINQTATRILELTGQTFLNYIGNYDYYLEKKELMKELYVDPAHTGRDRAIGTAAANGSLKATGVPGMTKSSAETEVKLDWKAQKEEQARIRKRQNDLKKVEDEIHRLETRDGEIDTLLSQEEIYTDVARLVELNNEKESLQQKLEELYETWEELAE
;
A
#
# COMPACT_ATOMS: atom_id res chain seq x y z
N MET A 1 -41.45 -17.83 -8.15
CA MET A 1 -41.37 -19.26 -8.44
C MET A 1 -41.47 -20.14 -7.19
N GLU A 2 -40.59 -20.05 -6.18
CA GLU A 2 -40.65 -20.93 -4.98
C GLU A 2 -42.00 -20.88 -4.26
N GLN A 3 -42.59 -19.70 -4.06
CA GLN A 3 -43.94 -19.57 -3.49
C GLN A 3 -44.99 -20.20 -4.36
N GLN A 4 -44.92 -20.03 -5.67
CA GLN A 4 -45.88 -20.62 -6.62
C GLN A 4 -45.79 -22.15 -6.65
N ILE A 5 -44.56 -22.69 -6.53
CA ILE A 5 -44.35 -24.15 -6.42
C ILE A 5 -45.02 -24.67 -5.14
N ARG A 6 -44.80 -24.00 -3.98
CA ARG A 6 -45.41 -24.38 -2.71
C ARG A 6 -46.96 -24.24 -2.72
N GLU A 7 -47.46 -23.18 -3.33
CA GLU A 7 -48.93 -23.01 -3.48
C GLU A 7 -49.52 -24.09 -4.36
N LEU A 8 -48.84 -24.48 -5.45
CA LEU A 8 -49.29 -25.60 -6.28
C LEU A 8 -49.24 -26.93 -5.52
N GLU A 9 -48.19 -27.19 -4.73
CA GLU A 9 -48.09 -28.37 -3.86
C GLU A 9 -49.26 -28.47 -2.88
N LEU A 10 -49.60 -27.36 -2.22
CA LEU A 10 -50.75 -27.31 -1.29
C LEU A 10 -52.08 -27.49 -2.00
N ASN A 11 -52.27 -26.87 -3.17
CA ASN A 11 -53.51 -26.94 -3.93
C ASN A 11 -53.71 -28.32 -4.56
N MET A 12 -52.66 -29.02 -4.98
CA MET A 12 -52.73 -30.39 -5.51
C MET A 12 -53.19 -31.41 -4.48
N GLN A 13 -52.97 -31.17 -3.17
CA GLN A 13 -53.44 -32.07 -2.12
C GLN A 13 -54.99 -32.19 -2.08
N ASN A 14 -55.68 -31.14 -2.54
CA ASN A 14 -57.16 -31.06 -2.50
C ASN A 14 -57.84 -31.15 -3.90
N ALA A 15 -57.02 -31.29 -4.96
CA ALA A 15 -57.51 -31.33 -6.34
C ALA A 15 -57.71 -32.78 -6.85
N SER A 16 -58.66 -33.00 -7.75
CA SER A 16 -58.88 -34.29 -8.40
C SER A 16 -59.33 -34.12 -9.87
N GLY A 17 -59.11 -35.14 -10.69
CA GLY A 17 -59.53 -35.16 -12.11
C GLY A 17 -58.65 -34.18 -12.96
N GLU A 18 -59.30 -33.57 -13.96
CA GLU A 18 -58.62 -32.69 -14.94
C GLU A 18 -57.90 -31.50 -14.32
N ALA A 19 -58.43 -30.98 -13.20
CA ALA A 19 -57.80 -29.89 -12.44
C ALA A 19 -56.41 -30.30 -11.83
N LEU A 20 -56.34 -31.56 -11.35
CA LEU A 20 -55.07 -32.11 -10.82
C LEU A 20 -54.01 -32.28 -11.94
N GLU A 21 -54.39 -32.74 -13.13
CA GLU A 21 -53.48 -32.90 -14.27
C GLU A 21 -52.94 -31.58 -14.75
N GLN A 22 -53.77 -30.51 -14.80
CA GLN A 22 -53.33 -29.17 -15.16
C GLN A 22 -52.35 -28.61 -14.12
N MET A 23 -52.60 -28.81 -12.82
CA MET A 23 -51.68 -28.38 -11.74
C MET A 23 -50.39 -29.17 -11.76
N LEU A 24 -50.39 -30.47 -12.03
CA LEU A 24 -49.19 -31.30 -12.19
C LEU A 24 -48.32 -30.83 -13.37
N ALA A 25 -48.96 -30.50 -14.51
CA ALA A 25 -48.24 -29.97 -15.66
C ALA A 25 -47.59 -28.57 -15.37
N ALA A 26 -48.31 -27.72 -14.63
CA ALA A 26 -47.78 -26.41 -14.20
C ALA A 26 -46.63 -26.57 -13.19
N TYR A 27 -46.78 -27.44 -12.21
CA TYR A 27 -45.75 -27.78 -11.21
C TYR A 27 -44.48 -28.30 -11.88
N SER A 28 -44.61 -29.27 -12.80
CA SER A 28 -43.48 -29.85 -13.52
C SER A 28 -42.69 -28.79 -14.31
N ARG A 29 -43.41 -27.89 -15.03
CA ARG A 29 -42.76 -26.80 -15.76
C ARG A 29 -42.05 -25.81 -14.83
N LEU A 30 -42.72 -25.37 -13.76
CA LEU A 30 -42.16 -24.42 -12.80
C LEU A 30 -40.97 -25.01 -12.03
N SER A 31 -41.07 -26.28 -11.59
CA SER A 31 -39.99 -26.98 -10.91
C SER A 31 -38.79 -27.18 -11.83
N HIS A 32 -39.01 -27.54 -13.09
CA HIS A 32 -37.94 -27.68 -14.07
C HIS A 32 -37.25 -26.33 -14.37
N THR A 33 -38.03 -25.26 -14.52
CA THR A 33 -37.46 -23.90 -14.70
C THR A 33 -36.69 -23.46 -13.46
N PHE A 34 -37.21 -23.74 -12.26
CA PHE A 34 -36.59 -23.43 -11.00
C PHE A 34 -35.27 -24.18 -10.81
N GLU A 35 -35.19 -25.45 -11.24
CA GLU A 35 -33.93 -26.23 -11.26
C GLU A 35 -32.93 -25.69 -12.27
N LEU A 36 -33.37 -25.37 -13.50
CA LEU A 36 -32.50 -24.78 -14.54
C LEU A 36 -31.89 -23.43 -14.13
N GLU A 37 -32.65 -22.62 -13.40
CA GLU A 37 -32.22 -21.35 -12.84
C GLU A 37 -31.47 -21.50 -11.52
N ASN A 38 -31.10 -22.72 -11.11
CA ASN A 38 -30.41 -23.03 -9.84
C ASN A 38 -31.15 -22.51 -8.60
N GLY A 39 -32.50 -22.54 -8.67
CA GLY A 39 -33.37 -21.93 -7.68
C GLY A 39 -33.24 -22.47 -6.25
N TYR A 40 -32.71 -23.67 -6.04
CA TYR A 40 -32.44 -24.21 -4.70
C TYR A 40 -31.19 -23.60 -4.03
N ALA A 41 -30.26 -23.05 -4.81
CA ALA A 41 -29.01 -22.49 -4.30
C ALA A 41 -29.11 -21.02 -3.87
N TRP A 42 -30.17 -20.29 -4.26
CA TRP A 42 -30.23 -18.84 -4.06
C TRP A 42 -30.08 -18.40 -2.59
N LYS A 43 -30.64 -19.16 -1.64
CA LYS A 43 -30.52 -18.84 -0.21
C LYS A 43 -29.09 -19.01 0.27
N SER A 44 -28.43 -20.07 -0.18
CA SER A 44 -27.04 -20.32 0.15
C SER A 44 -26.12 -19.26 -0.47
N GLU A 45 -26.36 -18.88 -1.73
CA GLU A 45 -25.61 -17.81 -2.41
C GLU A 45 -25.81 -16.47 -1.73
N LEU A 46 -27.06 -16.11 -1.40
CA LEU A 46 -27.37 -14.88 -0.66
C LEU A 46 -26.65 -14.84 0.69
N THR A 47 -26.75 -15.92 1.46
CA THR A 47 -26.07 -16.05 2.76
C THR A 47 -24.56 -15.96 2.60
N GLY A 48 -24.00 -16.63 1.60
CA GLY A 48 -22.57 -16.61 1.29
C GLY A 48 -22.07 -15.19 0.96
N VAL A 49 -22.80 -14.45 0.13
CA VAL A 49 -22.45 -13.07 -0.24
C VAL A 49 -22.58 -12.14 0.97
N LEU A 50 -23.65 -12.23 1.77
CA LEU A 50 -23.82 -11.39 2.96
C LEU A 50 -22.72 -11.65 4.01
N LYS A 51 -22.42 -12.93 4.29
CA LYS A 51 -21.32 -13.31 5.21
C LYS A 51 -19.97 -12.83 4.66
N GLY A 52 -19.71 -13.02 3.38
CA GLY A 52 -18.50 -12.56 2.73
C GLY A 52 -18.32 -11.04 2.78
N LEU A 53 -19.39 -10.27 2.79
CA LEU A 53 -19.40 -8.83 2.97
C LEU A 53 -19.42 -8.39 4.46
N GLY A 54 -19.21 -9.31 5.39
CA GLY A 54 -19.05 -9.04 6.81
C GLY A 54 -20.36 -8.79 7.57
N PHE A 55 -21.50 -9.34 7.09
CA PHE A 55 -22.75 -9.35 7.85
C PHE A 55 -22.85 -10.63 8.69
N THR A 56 -23.31 -10.49 9.92
CA THR A 56 -23.64 -11.61 10.80
C THR A 56 -25.09 -12.08 10.56
N GLU A 57 -25.42 -13.33 10.93
CA GLU A 57 -26.75 -13.87 10.70
C GLU A 57 -27.86 -13.07 11.39
N ASP A 58 -27.57 -12.50 12.58
CA ASP A 58 -28.50 -11.66 13.34
C ASP A 58 -28.80 -10.31 12.63
N GLU A 59 -27.99 -9.94 11.63
CA GLU A 59 -28.17 -8.71 10.86
C GLU A 59 -29.01 -8.90 9.59
N PHE A 60 -29.27 -10.13 9.18
CA PHE A 60 -29.97 -10.42 7.91
C PHE A 60 -31.42 -9.92 7.91
N ASP A 61 -32.07 -9.93 9.07
CA ASP A 61 -33.46 -9.48 9.22
C ASP A 61 -33.57 -7.96 9.56
N LYS A 62 -32.45 -7.24 9.65
CA LYS A 62 -32.48 -5.79 9.90
C LYS A 62 -33.06 -5.02 8.72
N THR A 63 -33.90 -4.05 9.03
CA THR A 63 -34.45 -3.15 8.00
C THR A 63 -33.34 -2.27 7.43
N VAL A 64 -33.26 -2.13 6.09
CA VAL A 64 -32.20 -1.34 5.41
C VAL A 64 -32.14 0.12 5.89
N SER A 65 -33.26 0.71 6.33
CA SER A 65 -33.30 2.06 6.90
C SER A 65 -32.48 2.20 8.18
N THR A 66 -32.33 1.15 8.97
CA THR A 66 -31.58 1.15 10.24
C THR A 66 -30.10 0.89 10.07
N LEU A 67 -29.66 0.52 8.86
CA LEU A 67 -28.26 0.25 8.56
C LEU A 67 -27.44 1.54 8.48
N SER A 68 -26.17 1.47 8.87
CA SER A 68 -25.19 2.55 8.67
C SER A 68 -24.91 2.79 7.17
N GLY A 69 -24.30 3.93 6.84
CA GLY A 69 -23.92 4.25 5.46
C GLY A 69 -23.04 3.15 4.84
N GLY A 70 -22.01 2.71 5.53
CA GLY A 70 -21.12 1.65 5.07
C GLY A 70 -21.83 0.28 4.92
N GLN A 71 -22.78 -0.06 5.81
CA GLN A 71 -23.59 -1.26 5.68
C GLN A 71 -24.50 -1.19 4.45
N LYS A 72 -25.11 -0.02 4.18
CA LYS A 72 -25.92 0.18 2.97
C LYS A 72 -25.11 -0.01 1.69
N THR A 73 -23.89 0.51 1.65
CA THR A 73 -22.96 0.35 0.52
C THR A 73 -22.64 -1.14 0.32
N ARG A 74 -22.35 -1.89 1.39
CA ARG A 74 -22.09 -3.33 1.32
C ARG A 74 -23.29 -4.13 0.82
N VAL A 75 -24.50 -3.80 1.26
CA VAL A 75 -25.73 -4.43 0.73
C VAL A 75 -25.92 -4.14 -0.75
N SER A 76 -25.68 -2.91 -1.20
CA SER A 76 -25.76 -2.53 -2.61
C SER A 76 -24.74 -3.29 -3.46
N LEU A 77 -23.50 -3.44 -2.95
CA LEU A 77 -22.48 -4.27 -3.59
C LEU A 77 -22.94 -5.74 -3.68
N GLY A 78 -23.45 -6.32 -2.59
CA GLY A 78 -23.97 -7.68 -2.59
C GLY A 78 -25.09 -7.90 -3.60
N LYS A 79 -26.01 -6.95 -3.71
CA LYS A 79 -27.09 -6.98 -4.72
C LYS A 79 -26.52 -6.97 -6.15
N LEU A 80 -25.49 -6.13 -6.42
CA LEU A 80 -24.83 -6.09 -7.71
C LEU A 80 -24.15 -7.41 -8.05
N LEU A 81 -23.39 -7.99 -7.09
CA LEU A 81 -22.69 -9.26 -7.29
C LEU A 81 -23.66 -10.43 -7.55
N LEU A 82 -24.77 -10.49 -6.82
CA LEU A 82 -25.80 -11.52 -6.99
C LEU A 82 -26.55 -11.40 -8.33
N SER A 83 -26.63 -10.21 -8.93
CA SER A 83 -27.30 -10.01 -10.22
C SER A 83 -26.48 -10.55 -11.41
N ARG A 84 -25.19 -10.84 -11.21
CA ARG A 84 -24.27 -11.43 -12.19
C ARG A 84 -24.34 -10.81 -13.59
N PRO A 85 -24.20 -9.46 -13.74
CA PRO A 85 -24.22 -8.82 -15.05
C PRO A 85 -22.98 -9.20 -15.88
N ASP A 86 -23.04 -9.07 -17.21
CA ASP A 86 -21.89 -9.34 -18.09
C ASP A 86 -20.71 -8.41 -17.82
N ILE A 87 -20.98 -7.16 -17.35
CA ILE A 87 -19.97 -6.15 -17.02
C ILE A 87 -20.30 -5.55 -15.65
N ILE A 88 -19.32 -5.56 -14.75
CA ILE A 88 -19.38 -4.88 -13.46
C ILE A 88 -18.47 -3.64 -13.49
N LEU A 89 -19.01 -2.51 -13.04
CA LEU A 89 -18.26 -1.28 -12.80
C LEU A 89 -18.22 -1.04 -11.29
N LEU A 90 -17.00 -1.01 -10.71
CA LEU A 90 -16.77 -0.79 -9.29
C LEU A 90 -15.95 0.49 -9.09
N ASP A 91 -16.48 1.38 -8.27
CA ASP A 91 -15.78 2.59 -7.83
C ASP A 91 -15.47 2.49 -6.35
N GLU A 92 -14.18 2.45 -6.00
CA GLU A 92 -13.65 2.29 -4.66
C GLU A 92 -14.33 1.17 -3.84
N PRO A 93 -14.42 -0.08 -4.35
CA PRO A 93 -15.20 -1.14 -3.71
C PRO A 93 -14.63 -1.61 -2.37
N THR A 94 -13.38 -1.31 -2.08
CA THR A 94 -12.70 -1.66 -0.83
C THR A 94 -13.02 -0.71 0.32
N ASN A 95 -13.55 0.48 0.03
CA ASN A 95 -13.95 1.43 1.05
C ASN A 95 -15.05 0.83 1.94
N HIS A 96 -14.92 0.99 3.24
CA HIS A 96 -15.84 0.49 4.27
C HIS A 96 -15.88 -1.04 4.43
N LEU A 97 -15.02 -1.79 3.72
CA LEU A 97 -14.81 -3.22 3.94
C LEU A 97 -13.66 -3.43 4.93
N ASP A 98 -13.79 -4.45 5.77
CA ASP A 98 -12.68 -4.95 6.56
C ASP A 98 -11.80 -5.91 5.74
N MET A 99 -10.65 -6.28 6.27
CA MET A 99 -9.68 -7.11 5.55
C MET A 99 -10.22 -8.47 5.14
N GLU A 100 -11.13 -9.07 5.93
CA GLU A 100 -11.73 -10.37 5.61
C GLU A 100 -12.73 -10.23 4.46
N SER A 101 -13.54 -9.19 4.48
CA SER A 101 -14.48 -8.88 3.38
C SER A 101 -13.76 -8.50 2.09
N ILE A 102 -12.63 -7.78 2.17
CA ILE A 102 -11.80 -7.49 0.99
C ILE A 102 -11.23 -8.80 0.41
N ALA A 103 -10.67 -9.69 1.24
CA ALA A 103 -10.13 -10.97 0.78
C ALA A 103 -11.20 -11.87 0.14
N TRP A 104 -12.41 -11.85 0.67
CA TRP A 104 -13.55 -12.54 0.08
C TRP A 104 -13.93 -11.93 -1.28
N LEU A 105 -14.02 -10.59 -1.37
CA LEU A 105 -14.33 -9.88 -2.62
C LEU A 105 -13.28 -10.17 -3.71
N GLU A 106 -11.99 -10.17 -3.36
CA GLU A 106 -10.92 -10.58 -4.26
C GLU A 106 -11.17 -11.97 -4.85
N THR A 107 -11.46 -12.94 -3.97
CA THR A 107 -11.72 -14.32 -4.39
C THR A 107 -12.95 -14.42 -5.28
N TYR A 108 -14.01 -13.65 -4.97
CA TYR A 108 -15.22 -13.59 -5.77
C TYR A 108 -14.95 -13.04 -7.18
N LEU A 109 -14.23 -11.90 -7.27
CA LEU A 109 -13.93 -11.24 -8.54
C LEU A 109 -12.96 -12.05 -9.42
N LEU A 110 -12.00 -12.77 -8.81
CA LEU A 110 -11.10 -13.68 -9.54
C LEU A 110 -11.87 -14.84 -10.22
N ASN A 111 -12.98 -15.28 -9.64
CA ASN A 111 -13.82 -16.33 -10.18
C ASN A 111 -15.02 -15.81 -10.99
N TYR A 112 -15.09 -14.50 -11.23
CA TYR A 112 -16.18 -13.89 -11.98
C TYR A 112 -16.02 -14.11 -13.49
N ASN A 113 -17.07 -14.61 -14.15
CA ASN A 113 -17.01 -14.93 -15.58
C ASN A 113 -17.21 -13.72 -16.51
N GLY A 114 -17.72 -12.60 -15.99
CA GLY A 114 -17.94 -11.37 -16.75
C GLY A 114 -16.73 -10.44 -16.75
N ALA A 115 -16.85 -9.31 -17.44
CA ALA A 115 -15.85 -8.26 -17.41
C ALA A 115 -15.99 -7.40 -16.15
N VAL A 116 -14.86 -7.04 -15.52
CA VAL A 116 -14.84 -6.18 -14.33
C VAL A 116 -13.96 -4.98 -14.60
N ILE A 117 -14.49 -3.77 -14.42
CA ILE A 117 -13.77 -2.51 -14.47
C ILE A 117 -13.77 -1.91 -13.07
N ILE A 118 -12.59 -1.65 -12.54
CA ILE A 118 -12.41 -1.22 -11.15
C ILE A 118 -11.65 0.11 -11.13
N VAL A 119 -12.16 1.07 -10.40
CA VAL A 119 -11.43 2.24 -9.94
C VAL A 119 -11.11 2.02 -8.47
N ALA A 120 -9.84 1.97 -8.09
CA ALA A 120 -9.45 1.77 -6.70
C ALA A 120 -8.05 2.35 -6.41
N HIS A 121 -7.85 2.75 -5.16
CA HIS A 121 -6.58 3.21 -4.62
C HIS A 121 -5.90 2.19 -3.69
N ASP A 122 -6.44 0.98 -3.59
CA ASP A 122 -5.83 -0.15 -2.89
C ASP A 122 -4.90 -0.92 -3.84
N ARG A 123 -3.59 -0.67 -3.71
CA ARG A 123 -2.55 -1.31 -4.54
C ARG A 123 -2.50 -2.83 -4.36
N TYR A 124 -2.76 -3.33 -3.16
CA TYR A 124 -2.75 -4.75 -2.86
C TYR A 124 -3.93 -5.46 -3.55
N PHE A 125 -5.11 -4.86 -3.47
CA PHE A 125 -6.31 -5.34 -4.15
C PHE A 125 -6.14 -5.35 -5.67
N LEU A 126 -5.67 -4.22 -6.25
CA LEU A 126 -5.39 -4.13 -7.69
C LEU A 126 -4.35 -5.15 -8.13
N ASN A 127 -3.29 -5.35 -7.35
CA ASN A 127 -2.24 -6.29 -7.70
C ASN A 127 -2.75 -7.74 -7.78
N ARG A 128 -3.76 -8.07 -7.00
CA ARG A 128 -4.31 -9.41 -6.92
C ARG A 128 -5.41 -9.69 -7.94
N VAL A 129 -6.26 -8.69 -8.24
CA VAL A 129 -7.48 -8.88 -9.03
C VAL A 129 -7.30 -8.50 -10.50
N VAL A 130 -6.52 -7.43 -10.81
CA VAL A 130 -6.48 -6.90 -12.17
C VAL A 130 -5.45 -7.60 -13.04
N THR A 131 -5.80 -7.77 -14.33
CA THR A 131 -4.94 -8.31 -15.38
C THR A 131 -4.49 -7.23 -16.37
N LYS A 132 -5.10 -6.04 -16.30
CA LYS A 132 -4.81 -4.88 -17.14
C LYS A 132 -5.05 -3.62 -16.35
N VAL A 133 -4.14 -2.65 -16.48
CA VAL A 133 -4.28 -1.32 -15.87
C VAL A 133 -4.48 -0.28 -16.96
N VAL A 134 -5.47 0.58 -16.81
CA VAL A 134 -5.69 1.75 -17.67
C VAL A 134 -5.42 3.00 -16.83
N GLU A 135 -4.39 3.74 -17.20
CA GLU A 135 -4.03 4.99 -16.56
C GLU A 135 -4.63 6.17 -17.32
N LEU A 136 -5.27 7.07 -16.60
CA LEU A 136 -5.79 8.32 -17.14
C LEU A 136 -4.97 9.48 -16.57
N GLU A 137 -4.18 10.13 -17.42
CA GLU A 137 -3.33 11.25 -17.03
C GLU A 137 -3.43 12.37 -18.06
N GLN A 138 -3.73 13.60 -17.63
CA GLN A 138 -3.82 14.81 -18.48
C GLN A 138 -4.67 14.62 -19.75
N GLY A 139 -5.78 13.89 -19.65
CA GLY A 139 -6.70 13.64 -20.77
C GLY A 139 -6.24 12.53 -21.73
N HIS A 140 -5.14 11.86 -21.44
CA HIS A 140 -4.64 10.71 -22.20
C HIS A 140 -4.90 9.41 -21.43
N ALA A 141 -5.25 8.34 -22.18
CA ALA A 141 -5.42 7.01 -21.62
C ALA A 141 -4.27 6.10 -22.10
N SER A 142 -3.54 5.53 -21.15
CA SER A 142 -2.47 4.57 -21.41
C SER A 142 -2.83 3.20 -20.87
N VAL A 143 -2.61 2.14 -21.66
CA VAL A 143 -2.98 0.77 -21.30
C VAL A 143 -1.74 -0.07 -21.04
N TYR A 144 -1.71 -0.72 -19.87
CA TYR A 144 -0.64 -1.60 -19.44
C TYR A 144 -1.18 -3.00 -19.19
N LEU A 145 -0.57 -4.01 -19.80
CA LEU A 145 -0.87 -5.41 -19.54
C LEU A 145 -0.14 -5.85 -18.26
N GLY A 146 -0.84 -6.58 -17.41
CA GLY A 146 -0.34 -7.08 -16.14
C GLY A 146 -1.08 -6.47 -14.95
N ASN A 147 -0.63 -6.83 -13.75
CA ASN A 147 -1.15 -6.32 -12.48
C ASN A 147 -0.56 -4.93 -12.14
N TYR A 148 -0.90 -4.41 -10.98
CA TYR A 148 -0.43 -3.09 -10.54
C TYR A 148 1.10 -3.00 -10.42
N THR A 149 1.78 -4.06 -9.94
CA THR A 149 3.25 -4.09 -9.83
C THR A 149 3.90 -3.97 -11.20
N ALA A 150 3.46 -4.78 -12.17
CA ALA A 150 3.97 -4.73 -13.54
C ALA A 150 3.73 -3.36 -14.22
N TYR A 151 2.59 -2.72 -13.93
CA TYR A 151 2.30 -1.35 -14.35
C TYR A 151 3.29 -0.36 -13.75
N SER A 152 3.49 -0.41 -12.42
CA SER A 152 4.38 0.51 -11.69
C SER A 152 5.83 0.44 -12.20
N GLU A 153 6.36 -0.78 -12.40
CA GLU A 153 7.69 -1.00 -12.95
C GLU A 153 7.83 -0.44 -14.38
N LYS A 154 6.86 -0.74 -15.27
CA LYS A 154 6.86 -0.19 -16.63
C LYS A 154 6.77 1.33 -16.65
N LYS A 155 5.93 1.93 -15.80
CA LYS A 155 5.82 3.39 -15.70
C LYS A 155 7.12 4.01 -15.23
N ALA A 156 7.78 3.41 -14.22
CA ALA A 156 9.08 3.85 -13.74
C ALA A 156 10.16 3.80 -14.85
N MET A 157 10.22 2.72 -15.62
CA MET A 157 11.14 2.58 -16.76
C MET A 157 10.87 3.64 -17.85
N ILE A 158 9.61 3.84 -18.25
CA ILE A 158 9.23 4.84 -19.26
C ILE A 158 9.62 6.24 -18.78
N ARG A 159 9.33 6.56 -17.51
CA ARG A 159 9.67 7.86 -16.92
C ARG A 159 11.18 8.09 -16.86
N ALA A 160 11.96 7.08 -16.45
CA ALA A 160 13.42 7.15 -16.44
C ALA A 160 13.98 7.39 -17.86
N ALA A 161 13.44 6.71 -18.86
CA ALA A 161 13.81 6.91 -20.27
C ALA A 161 13.46 8.32 -20.77
N GLN A 162 12.27 8.83 -20.45
CA GLN A 162 11.83 10.19 -20.80
C GLN A 162 12.71 11.25 -20.12
N MET A 163 13.03 11.08 -18.84
CA MET A 163 13.92 11.98 -18.09
C MET A 163 15.33 11.99 -18.71
N LYS A 164 15.87 10.82 -19.03
CA LYS A 164 17.16 10.71 -19.72
C LYS A 164 17.15 11.38 -21.09
N ALA A 165 16.11 11.18 -21.87
CA ALA A 165 15.96 11.81 -23.18
C ALA A 165 15.88 13.34 -23.08
N TRP A 166 15.11 13.86 -22.10
CA TRP A 166 15.02 15.29 -21.82
C TRP A 166 16.38 15.86 -21.38
N LEU A 167 17.10 15.21 -20.44
CA LEU A 167 18.42 15.65 -19.99
C LEU A 167 19.42 15.70 -21.14
N ASN A 168 19.46 14.66 -21.98
CA ASN A 168 20.34 14.62 -23.16
C ASN A 168 20.01 15.76 -24.14
N GLN A 169 18.72 16.02 -24.39
CA GLN A 169 18.31 17.12 -25.25
C GLN A 169 18.70 18.49 -24.65
N GLN A 170 18.54 18.69 -23.35
CA GLN A 170 18.94 19.92 -22.68
C GLN A 170 20.46 20.14 -22.71
N GLN A 171 21.26 19.08 -22.59
CA GLN A 171 22.70 19.15 -22.74
C GLN A 171 23.11 19.54 -24.17
N GLU A 172 22.47 18.91 -25.16
CA GLU A 172 22.74 19.25 -26.58
C GLU A 172 22.34 20.70 -26.90
N ILE A 173 21.17 21.16 -26.43
CA ILE A 173 20.74 22.56 -26.61
C ILE A 173 21.77 23.51 -26.02
N ARG A 174 22.21 23.31 -24.77
CA ARG A 174 23.23 24.15 -24.12
C ARG A 174 24.56 24.15 -24.89
N HIS A 175 24.99 22.96 -25.30
CA HIS A 175 26.22 22.83 -26.09
C HIS A 175 26.14 23.62 -27.42
N GLN A 176 25.00 23.54 -28.12
CA GLN A 176 24.81 24.30 -29.36
C GLN A 176 24.75 25.81 -29.09
N GLU A 177 24.14 26.26 -28.02
CA GLU A 177 24.11 27.67 -27.59
C GLU A 177 25.52 28.20 -27.26
N GLU A 178 26.36 27.42 -26.58
CA GLU A 178 27.76 27.75 -26.31
C GLU A 178 28.57 27.87 -27.59
N VAL A 179 28.40 26.93 -28.52
CA VAL A 179 29.08 26.96 -29.82
C VAL A 179 28.64 28.19 -30.62
N ILE A 180 27.37 28.51 -30.65
CA ILE A 180 26.82 29.70 -31.30
C ILE A 180 27.43 30.97 -30.69
N THR A 181 27.49 31.05 -29.37
CA THR A 181 28.09 32.19 -28.65
C THR A 181 29.55 32.35 -29.00
N LYS A 182 30.33 31.27 -29.02
CA LYS A 182 31.72 31.27 -29.44
C LYS A 182 31.90 31.72 -30.88
N LEU A 183 31.06 31.20 -31.81
CA LEU A 183 31.13 31.59 -33.24
C LEU A 183 30.83 33.08 -33.43
N LYS A 184 29.86 33.63 -32.70
CA LYS A 184 29.54 35.07 -32.74
C LYS A 184 30.66 35.95 -32.14
N SER A 185 31.40 35.49 -31.10
CA SER A 185 32.49 36.23 -30.47
C SER A 185 33.70 36.45 -31.43
N PHE A 186 33.90 35.56 -32.42
CA PHE A 186 34.97 35.69 -33.40
C PHE A 186 34.76 36.84 -34.40
N ASN A 187 33.58 37.45 -34.47
CA ASN A 187 33.20 38.61 -35.29
C ASN A 187 33.66 38.56 -36.76
N ARG A 188 33.76 37.35 -37.37
CA ARG A 188 34.11 37.13 -38.75
C ARG A 188 32.83 36.75 -39.55
N GLU A 189 32.62 37.29 -40.74
CA GLU A 189 31.43 37.08 -41.55
C GLU A 189 31.08 35.59 -41.75
N LYS A 190 32.10 34.75 -42.00
CA LYS A 190 31.90 33.28 -42.13
C LYS A 190 31.46 32.62 -40.84
N SER A 191 31.95 33.10 -39.67
CA SER A 191 31.58 32.56 -38.35
C SER A 191 30.17 32.97 -38.01
N ILE A 192 29.75 34.20 -38.32
CA ILE A 192 28.39 34.69 -38.13
C ILE A 192 27.40 33.88 -38.93
N LYS A 193 27.66 33.67 -40.23
CA LYS A 193 26.78 32.81 -41.10
C LYS A 193 26.64 31.35 -40.58
N ARG A 194 27.69 30.79 -40.01
CA ARG A 194 27.64 29.47 -39.36
C ARG A 194 26.83 29.51 -38.08
N ALA A 195 26.93 30.54 -37.26
CA ALA A 195 26.13 30.75 -36.05
C ALA A 195 24.62 30.84 -36.42
N GLU A 196 24.27 31.68 -37.43
CA GLU A 196 22.89 31.80 -37.90
C GLU A 196 22.30 30.49 -38.43
N SER A 197 23.10 29.71 -39.13
CA SER A 197 22.68 28.37 -39.59
C SER A 197 22.37 27.43 -38.44
N ARG A 198 23.21 27.42 -37.37
CA ARG A 198 22.98 26.63 -36.19
C ARG A 198 21.79 27.11 -35.37
N GLU A 199 21.58 28.43 -35.26
CA GLU A 199 20.39 28.99 -34.64
C GLU A 199 19.10 28.54 -35.33
N LYS A 200 19.10 28.53 -36.67
CA LYS A 200 17.97 28.00 -37.46
C LYS A 200 17.76 26.49 -37.25
N MET A 201 18.82 25.73 -37.02
CA MET A 201 18.67 24.31 -36.67
C MET A 201 18.11 24.15 -35.26
N LEU A 202 18.62 24.92 -34.31
CA LEU A 202 18.15 24.89 -32.92
C LEU A 202 16.66 25.28 -32.81
N SER A 203 16.23 26.32 -33.56
CA SER A 203 14.82 26.74 -33.59
C SER A 203 13.84 25.73 -34.18
N LYS A 204 14.32 24.70 -34.89
CA LYS A 204 13.51 23.59 -35.43
C LYS A 204 13.41 22.39 -34.51
N ILE A 205 14.21 22.34 -33.44
CA ILE A 205 14.17 21.26 -32.49
C ILE A 205 12.86 21.40 -31.68
N GLN A 206 12.03 20.38 -31.70
CA GLN A 206 10.91 20.28 -30.76
C GLN A 206 11.47 20.04 -29.36
N VAL A 207 11.35 21.04 -28.51
CA VAL A 207 11.77 20.91 -27.11
C VAL A 207 10.84 19.91 -26.43
N LEU A 208 11.42 18.87 -25.83
CA LEU A 208 10.69 17.93 -25.02
C LEU A 208 10.23 18.62 -23.75
N ASP A 209 8.99 18.42 -23.37
CA ASP A 209 8.50 18.86 -22.08
C ASP A 209 9.21 18.08 -20.96
N LYS A 210 9.57 18.79 -19.89
CA LYS A 210 10.15 18.13 -18.73
C LYS A 210 9.13 17.13 -18.17
N PRO A 211 9.46 15.83 -18.07
CA PRO A 211 8.57 14.88 -17.42
C PRO A 211 8.22 15.39 -16.04
N ALA A 212 6.94 15.26 -15.64
CA ALA A 212 6.52 15.68 -14.31
C ALA A 212 7.40 14.99 -13.26
N GLU A 213 8.20 15.77 -12.56
CA GLU A 213 8.93 15.27 -11.40
C GLU A 213 7.89 14.90 -10.34
N ILE A 214 7.80 13.62 -9.99
CA ILE A 214 7.40 13.31 -8.62
C ILE A 214 8.58 13.86 -7.81
N GLN A 215 8.31 14.84 -6.97
CA GLN A 215 9.34 15.38 -6.08
C GLN A 215 9.69 14.30 -5.05
N ASP A 216 10.35 13.22 -5.51
CA ASP A 216 10.89 12.15 -4.66
C ASP A 216 11.93 12.68 -3.65
N GLU A 217 12.40 13.90 -3.86
CA GLU A 217 13.44 14.51 -3.04
C GLU A 217 12.93 15.48 -1.96
N MET A 218 11.64 15.80 -1.90
CA MET A 218 11.13 16.50 -0.73
C MET A 218 11.00 15.52 0.44
N ARG A 219 12.16 15.19 1.04
CA ARG A 219 12.21 14.49 2.33
C ARG A 219 11.62 15.42 3.37
N ILE A 220 10.38 15.16 3.74
CA ILE A 220 9.81 15.75 4.93
C ILE A 220 10.59 15.14 6.11
N SER A 221 11.57 15.87 6.64
CA SER A 221 12.25 15.47 7.87
C SER A 221 11.29 15.73 9.02
N LEU A 222 10.68 14.67 9.52
CA LEU A 222 9.79 14.71 10.68
C LEU A 222 10.59 14.30 11.91
N GLU A 223 11.20 15.27 12.55
CA GLU A 223 11.87 15.04 13.82
C GLU A 223 11.06 15.68 14.93
N PRO A 224 10.61 14.88 15.94
CA PRO A 224 9.93 15.46 17.08
C PRO A 224 10.89 16.36 17.86
N ASN A 225 10.45 17.57 18.17
CA ASN A 225 11.26 18.54 18.93
C ASN A 225 11.69 18.01 20.31
N ILE A 226 10.88 17.12 20.91
CA ILE A 226 11.11 16.56 22.24
C ILE A 226 11.12 15.04 22.13
N VAL A 227 12.18 14.43 22.63
CA VAL A 227 12.28 12.96 22.71
C VAL A 227 11.50 12.47 23.94
N SER A 228 10.54 11.56 23.73
CA SER A 228 9.77 10.91 24.80
C SER A 228 10.62 9.95 25.63
N GLY A 229 10.12 9.56 26.81
CA GLY A 229 10.65 8.40 27.54
C GLY A 229 10.58 7.11 26.71
N ASN A 230 11.18 6.03 27.20
CA ASN A 230 11.19 4.75 26.50
C ASN A 230 9.79 4.10 26.47
N ASP A 231 9.07 4.21 27.57
CA ASP A 231 7.68 3.77 27.68
C ASP A 231 6.78 4.93 27.26
N VAL A 232 6.06 4.76 26.14
CA VAL A 232 5.21 5.82 25.57
C VAL A 232 3.78 5.67 26.01
N LEU A 233 3.24 4.45 25.97
CA LEU A 233 1.87 4.15 26.36
C LEU A 233 1.83 2.80 27.07
N THR A 234 1.15 2.76 28.20
CA THR A 234 0.85 1.51 28.92
C THR A 234 -0.65 1.46 29.23
N ILE A 235 -1.30 0.42 28.76
CA ILE A 235 -2.71 0.11 29.00
C ILE A 235 -2.76 -1.16 29.83
N ARG A 236 -3.57 -1.15 30.90
CA ARG A 236 -3.79 -2.32 31.77
C ARG A 236 -5.28 -2.52 32.00
N ASP A 237 -5.73 -3.75 31.77
CA ASP A 237 -7.08 -4.24 32.06
C ASP A 237 -8.21 -3.39 31.47
N LEU A 238 -7.98 -2.88 30.24
CA LEU A 238 -8.93 -1.98 29.59
C LEU A 238 -10.14 -2.75 29.06
N SER A 239 -11.35 -2.26 29.42
CA SER A 239 -12.60 -2.84 28.92
C SER A 239 -13.57 -1.74 28.50
N LYS A 240 -14.39 -2.02 27.49
CA LYS A 240 -15.42 -1.11 26.98
C LYS A 240 -16.63 -1.85 26.41
N SER A 241 -17.81 -1.38 26.80
CA SER A 241 -19.10 -1.87 26.31
C SER A 241 -20.03 -0.71 25.98
N PHE A 242 -20.95 -0.92 25.07
CA PHE A 242 -22.05 -0.01 24.77
C PHE A 242 -23.39 -0.76 24.89
N GLY A 243 -24.12 -0.47 25.97
CA GLY A 243 -25.35 -1.20 26.29
C GLY A 243 -25.08 -2.69 26.47
N SER A 244 -25.69 -3.54 25.64
CA SER A 244 -25.48 -5.00 25.64
C SER A 244 -24.28 -5.46 24.81
N THR A 245 -23.67 -4.59 24.03
CA THR A 245 -22.57 -4.95 23.12
C THR A 245 -21.22 -4.75 23.82
N HIS A 246 -20.52 -5.85 24.08
CA HIS A 246 -19.16 -5.87 24.59
C HIS A 246 -18.18 -5.75 23.41
N LEU A 247 -17.36 -4.68 23.38
CA LEU A 247 -16.36 -4.48 22.33
C LEU A 247 -15.07 -5.23 22.64
N PHE A 248 -14.52 -4.99 23.82
CA PHE A 248 -13.29 -5.64 24.29
C PHE A 248 -13.25 -5.68 25.81
N SER A 249 -12.52 -6.64 26.34
CA SER A 249 -12.37 -6.85 27.80
C SER A 249 -10.95 -7.29 28.15
N HIS A 250 -10.47 -6.78 29.29
CA HIS A 250 -9.16 -7.11 29.86
C HIS A 250 -8.00 -6.95 28.86
N VAL A 251 -8.02 -5.85 28.08
CA VAL A 251 -6.99 -5.58 27.08
C VAL A 251 -5.77 -4.94 27.74
N ASP A 252 -4.61 -5.56 27.52
CA ASP A 252 -3.30 -5.04 27.90
C ASP A 252 -2.48 -4.68 26.68
N MET A 253 -1.83 -3.52 26.69
CA MET A 253 -0.97 -3.05 25.61
C MET A 253 0.16 -2.17 26.15
N GLU A 254 1.36 -2.37 25.66
CA GLU A 254 2.49 -1.48 25.87
C GLU A 254 3.05 -1.02 24.51
N VAL A 255 3.35 0.27 24.40
CA VAL A 255 4.01 0.84 23.22
C VAL A 255 5.29 1.54 23.65
N LYS A 256 6.38 1.16 23.00
CA LYS A 256 7.73 1.72 23.27
C LYS A 256 8.07 2.80 22.24
N ARG A 257 9.02 3.65 22.62
CA ARG A 257 9.51 4.72 21.73
C ARG A 257 10.05 4.15 20.41
N GLY A 258 9.65 4.79 19.31
CA GLY A 258 10.09 4.42 17.96
C GLY A 258 9.34 3.22 17.36
N GLU A 259 8.41 2.58 18.09
CA GLU A 259 7.54 1.56 17.52
C GLU A 259 6.51 2.20 16.57
N ARG A 260 6.22 1.49 15.49
CA ARG A 260 5.08 1.76 14.61
C ARG A 260 4.11 0.60 14.72
N VAL A 261 3.06 0.81 15.50
CA VAL A 261 2.09 -0.23 15.89
C VAL A 261 0.82 -0.05 15.07
N ALA A 262 0.47 -1.06 14.28
CA ALA A 262 -0.80 -1.13 13.56
C ALA A 262 -1.84 -1.91 14.37
N ILE A 263 -3.02 -1.35 14.57
CA ILE A 263 -4.18 -2.07 15.11
C ILE A 263 -5.06 -2.51 13.94
N ILE A 264 -5.29 -3.81 13.84
CA ILE A 264 -6.16 -4.41 12.83
C ILE A 264 -7.29 -5.22 13.49
N GLY A 265 -8.29 -5.58 12.71
CA GLY A 265 -9.45 -6.38 13.17
C GLY A 265 -10.70 -6.04 12.37
N ASN A 266 -11.74 -6.83 12.55
CA ASN A 266 -13.00 -6.68 11.82
C ASN A 266 -13.70 -5.35 12.17
N ASN A 267 -14.64 -4.94 11.32
CA ASN A 267 -15.42 -3.75 11.58
C ASN A 267 -16.31 -3.94 12.81
N GLY A 268 -16.43 -2.88 13.62
CA GLY A 268 -17.24 -2.92 14.85
C GLY A 268 -16.55 -3.54 16.07
N THR A 269 -15.31 -4.02 15.99
CA THR A 269 -14.59 -4.61 17.14
C THR A 269 -14.11 -3.57 18.15
N GLY A 270 -14.17 -2.27 17.85
CA GLY A 270 -13.81 -1.22 18.80
C GLY A 270 -12.44 -0.58 18.58
N LYS A 271 -11.81 -0.74 17.39
CA LYS A 271 -10.50 -0.16 17.05
C LYS A 271 -10.46 1.36 17.27
N THR A 272 -11.34 2.10 16.58
CA THR A 272 -11.50 3.56 16.77
C THR A 272 -11.85 3.94 18.21
N THR A 273 -12.64 3.09 18.89
CA THR A 273 -13.01 3.31 20.30
C THR A 273 -11.76 3.30 21.21
N ILE A 274 -10.84 2.37 21.00
CA ILE A 274 -9.57 2.33 21.74
C ILE A 274 -8.77 3.61 21.50
N LEU A 275 -8.65 4.08 20.25
CA LEU A 275 -7.94 5.33 19.94
C LEU A 275 -8.60 6.55 20.63
N LYS A 276 -9.94 6.63 20.61
CA LYS A 276 -10.69 7.69 21.29
C LYS A 276 -10.52 7.66 22.82
N ILE A 277 -10.42 6.47 23.41
CA ILE A 277 -10.17 6.32 24.85
C ILE A 277 -8.74 6.77 25.20
N ILE A 278 -7.72 6.38 24.39
CA ILE A 278 -6.33 6.81 24.60
C ILE A 278 -6.20 8.34 24.52
N ASN A 279 -6.96 8.98 23.63
CA ASN A 279 -6.98 10.43 23.49
C ASN A 279 -7.86 11.15 24.54
N GLY A 280 -8.48 10.43 25.47
CA GLY A 280 -9.35 11.01 26.50
C GLY A 280 -10.69 11.56 25.99
N MET A 281 -11.05 11.23 24.73
CA MET A 281 -12.33 11.64 24.11
C MET A 281 -13.51 10.78 24.60
N LEU A 282 -13.23 9.56 25.05
CA LEU A 282 -14.21 8.61 25.54
C LEU A 282 -13.71 7.97 26.83
N PRO A 283 -14.54 7.84 27.87
CA PRO A 283 -14.15 7.15 29.09
C PRO A 283 -14.13 5.63 28.89
N ALA A 284 -13.15 4.95 29.49
CA ALA A 284 -13.16 3.49 29.63
C ALA A 284 -14.19 3.07 30.70
N ASP A 285 -14.67 1.82 30.63
CA ASP A 285 -15.51 1.26 31.69
C ASP A 285 -14.65 0.74 32.85
N THR A 286 -13.54 0.06 32.53
CA THR A 286 -12.51 -0.37 33.48
C THR A 286 -11.12 -0.23 32.89
N GLY A 287 -10.09 -0.34 33.71
CA GLY A 287 -8.70 -0.30 33.32
C GLY A 287 -8.03 1.05 33.51
N THR A 288 -6.73 1.08 33.23
CA THR A 288 -5.89 2.27 33.35
C THR A 288 -5.08 2.51 32.11
N ILE A 289 -4.94 3.79 31.76
CA ILE A 289 -4.07 4.25 30.66
C ILE A 289 -3.03 5.18 31.27
N THR A 290 -1.76 4.87 31.03
CA THR A 290 -0.64 5.68 31.50
C THR A 290 0.21 6.10 30.31
N LEU A 291 0.37 7.41 30.13
CA LEU A 291 1.32 7.99 29.18
C LEU A 291 2.69 8.12 29.84
N GLY A 292 3.72 7.86 29.08
CA GLY A 292 5.10 8.00 29.51
C GLY A 292 5.54 9.46 29.71
N SER A 293 6.75 9.64 30.22
CA SER A 293 7.29 10.98 30.44
C SER A 293 7.54 11.71 29.11
N LYS A 294 7.21 13.01 29.07
CA LYS A 294 7.37 13.88 27.89
C LYS A 294 6.68 13.37 26.62
N VAL A 295 5.59 12.63 26.76
CA VAL A 295 4.78 12.18 25.62
C VAL A 295 3.83 13.29 25.22
N HIS A 296 3.90 13.70 23.93
CA HIS A 296 3.00 14.66 23.30
C HIS A 296 2.25 13.95 22.19
N ILE A 297 0.93 13.82 22.33
CA ILE A 297 0.07 13.12 21.37
C ILE A 297 -0.32 14.07 20.24
N GLY A 298 -0.18 13.59 19.00
CA GLY A 298 -0.83 14.15 17.81
C GLY A 298 -1.88 13.17 17.32
N TYR A 299 -3.14 13.60 17.27
CA TYR A 299 -4.26 12.75 16.85
C TYR A 299 -4.79 13.17 15.47
N TYR A 300 -4.90 12.20 14.57
CA TYR A 300 -5.55 12.33 13.28
C TYR A 300 -6.88 11.57 13.29
N ASP A 301 -7.99 12.32 13.14
CA ASP A 301 -9.34 11.79 13.10
C ASP A 301 -9.82 11.66 11.65
N GLN A 302 -10.50 10.57 11.35
CA GLN A 302 -11.08 10.28 10.04
C GLN A 302 -12.06 11.37 9.56
N GLU A 303 -12.76 12.04 10.47
CA GLU A 303 -13.79 13.03 10.13
C GLU A 303 -13.23 14.46 9.93
N HIS A 304 -11.93 14.69 10.08
CA HIS A 304 -11.24 15.98 9.86
C HIS A 304 -11.86 17.17 10.59
N HIS A 305 -12.44 16.98 11.77
CA HIS A 305 -13.12 18.01 12.55
C HIS A 305 -12.24 19.20 12.98
N VAL A 306 -10.94 19.14 12.72
CA VAL A 306 -9.95 20.14 13.16
C VAL A 306 -9.72 21.25 12.11
N LEU A 307 -10.34 21.17 10.92
CA LEU A 307 -10.15 22.13 9.85
C LEU A 307 -11.22 23.25 9.85
N HIS A 308 -10.79 24.50 9.64
CA HIS A 308 -11.68 25.65 9.52
C HIS A 308 -12.08 25.84 8.05
N MET A 309 -13.33 25.53 7.73
CA MET A 309 -13.83 25.47 6.35
C MET A 309 -13.77 26.81 5.59
N GLU A 310 -13.81 27.93 6.29
CA GLU A 310 -13.77 29.28 5.73
C GLU A 310 -12.35 29.77 5.36
N LYS A 311 -11.31 29.16 5.93
CA LYS A 311 -9.91 29.52 5.67
C LYS A 311 -9.40 28.94 4.37
N THR A 312 -8.36 29.56 3.83
CA THR A 312 -7.56 28.96 2.75
C THR A 312 -6.61 27.89 3.31
N VAL A 313 -6.14 27.00 2.44
CA VAL A 313 -5.15 25.98 2.81
C VAL A 313 -3.91 26.61 3.45
N PHE A 314 -3.45 27.73 2.88
CA PHE A 314 -2.30 28.46 3.40
C PHE A 314 -2.58 29.05 4.80
N GLU A 315 -3.69 29.75 4.97
CA GLU A 315 -4.08 30.34 6.27
C GLU A 315 -4.28 29.27 7.34
N GLU A 316 -4.88 28.15 7.00
CA GLU A 316 -5.11 27.04 7.93
C GLU A 316 -3.81 26.49 8.53
N VAL A 317 -2.75 26.41 7.73
CA VAL A 317 -1.43 25.97 8.21
C VAL A 317 -0.66 27.10 8.88
N GLN A 318 -0.66 28.30 8.31
CA GLN A 318 0.07 29.46 8.84
C GLN A 318 -0.44 29.88 10.22
N ASP A 319 -1.76 29.89 10.42
CA ASP A 319 -2.36 30.26 11.72
C ASP A 319 -2.12 29.20 12.80
N ALA A 320 -2.03 27.91 12.41
CA ALA A 320 -1.70 26.84 13.32
C ALA A 320 -0.21 26.89 13.74
N TYR A 321 0.67 27.39 12.86
CA TYR A 321 2.13 27.44 13.07
C TYR A 321 2.70 28.81 12.72
N PRO A 322 2.46 29.87 13.54
CA PRO A 322 2.86 31.25 13.25
C PRO A 322 4.37 31.46 13.14
N ASN A 323 5.15 30.55 13.71
CA ASN A 323 6.62 30.62 13.70
C ASN A 323 7.23 30.20 12.35
N LEU A 324 6.46 29.59 11.45
CA LEU A 324 6.94 29.19 10.13
C LEU A 324 6.92 30.38 9.16
N THR A 325 7.95 30.48 8.34
CA THR A 325 7.98 31.45 7.25
C THR A 325 7.02 31.04 6.11
N ASN A 326 6.51 32.00 5.35
CA ASN A 326 5.66 31.74 4.19
C ASN A 326 6.26 30.74 3.20
N THR A 327 7.61 30.78 3.04
CA THR A 327 8.33 29.83 2.17
C THR A 327 8.30 28.42 2.74
N GLN A 328 8.48 28.25 4.05
CA GLN A 328 8.39 26.93 4.70
C GLN A 328 6.99 26.34 4.59
N VAL A 329 5.94 27.14 4.86
CA VAL A 329 4.55 26.70 4.71
C VAL A 329 4.26 26.24 3.27
N ARG A 330 4.67 27.02 2.27
CA ARG A 330 4.50 26.66 0.86
C ARG A 330 5.28 25.40 0.48
N ASN A 331 6.50 25.24 0.96
CA ASN A 331 7.28 24.03 0.70
C ASN A 331 6.64 22.79 1.30
N ILE A 332 6.10 22.88 2.52
CA ILE A 332 5.38 21.79 3.16
C ILE A 332 4.09 21.47 2.40
N LEU A 333 3.30 22.47 2.06
CA LEU A 333 2.08 22.29 1.27
C LEU A 333 2.38 21.69 -0.11
N ALA A 334 3.46 22.10 -0.76
CA ALA A 334 3.91 21.52 -2.03
C ALA A 334 4.26 20.04 -1.88
N ALA A 335 4.86 19.61 -0.75
CA ALA A 335 5.11 18.20 -0.46
C ALA A 335 3.83 17.36 -0.32
N PHE A 336 2.71 18.01 0.05
CA PHE A 336 1.37 17.42 0.06
C PHE A 336 0.57 17.74 -1.21
N LEU A 337 1.25 18.06 -2.31
CA LEU A 337 0.69 18.31 -3.66
C LEU A 337 -0.19 19.57 -3.77
N PHE A 338 -0.05 20.55 -2.87
CA PHE A 338 -0.66 21.86 -3.03
C PHE A 338 0.37 22.82 -3.62
N THR A 339 0.29 23.06 -4.93
CA THR A 339 1.25 23.88 -5.67
C THR A 339 0.59 25.12 -6.29
N GLY A 340 1.38 26.16 -6.56
CA GLY A 340 0.89 27.37 -7.22
C GLY A 340 -0.29 28.03 -6.48
N ASP A 341 -1.43 28.14 -7.16
CA ASP A 341 -2.63 28.77 -6.65
C ASP A 341 -3.50 27.85 -5.77
N ASP A 342 -3.22 26.55 -5.75
CA ASP A 342 -3.97 25.57 -4.93
C ASP A 342 -3.91 25.90 -3.44
N VAL A 343 -2.79 26.50 -2.97
CA VAL A 343 -2.63 26.91 -1.57
C VAL A 343 -3.63 27.98 -1.12
N PHE A 344 -4.23 28.70 -2.06
CA PHE A 344 -5.21 29.75 -1.79
C PHE A 344 -6.67 29.28 -1.94
N LYS A 345 -6.91 28.01 -2.33
CA LYS A 345 -8.25 27.43 -2.29
C LYS A 345 -8.77 27.37 -0.86
N ARG A 346 -10.07 27.56 -0.70
CA ARG A 346 -10.72 27.41 0.61
C ARG A 346 -10.83 25.93 0.97
N ILE A 347 -10.74 25.64 2.25
CA ILE A 347 -10.91 24.26 2.77
C ILE A 347 -12.28 23.70 2.40
N SER A 348 -13.33 24.56 2.36
CA SER A 348 -14.69 24.15 1.93
C SER A 348 -14.73 23.61 0.51
N ASP A 349 -13.87 24.11 -0.38
CA ASP A 349 -13.88 23.81 -1.81
C ASP A 349 -13.04 22.56 -2.16
N LEU A 350 -12.34 22.03 -1.16
CA LEU A 350 -11.50 20.84 -1.31
C LEU A 350 -12.33 19.54 -1.28
N SER A 351 -11.88 18.57 -2.04
CA SER A 351 -12.34 17.17 -1.91
C SER A 351 -11.99 16.57 -0.55
N GLY A 352 -12.62 15.45 -0.19
CA GLY A 352 -12.29 14.73 1.06
C GLY A 352 -10.82 14.36 1.16
N GLY A 353 -10.23 13.85 0.07
CA GLY A 353 -8.80 13.51 0.00
C GLY A 353 -7.87 14.72 0.15
N GLU A 354 -8.21 15.86 -0.46
CA GLU A 354 -7.44 17.10 -0.30
C GLU A 354 -7.51 17.62 1.14
N ARG A 355 -8.67 17.59 1.78
CA ARG A 355 -8.81 17.91 3.22
C ARG A 355 -7.96 16.99 4.09
N GLY A 356 -7.96 15.69 3.79
CA GLY A 356 -7.08 14.72 4.46
C GLY A 356 -5.60 15.10 4.35
N ARG A 357 -5.12 15.52 3.17
CA ARG A 357 -3.73 15.97 2.98
C ARG A 357 -3.40 17.22 3.79
N VAL A 358 -4.31 18.22 3.87
CA VAL A 358 -4.11 19.41 4.71
C VAL A 358 -4.02 19.01 6.19
N SER A 359 -4.91 18.15 6.65
CA SER A 359 -4.93 17.66 8.03
C SER A 359 -3.64 16.89 8.38
N LEU A 360 -3.15 16.06 7.46
CA LEU A 360 -1.88 15.38 7.60
C LEU A 360 -0.69 16.35 7.61
N ALA A 361 -0.68 17.35 6.73
CA ALA A 361 0.35 18.40 6.74
C ALA A 361 0.40 19.13 8.08
N LYS A 362 -0.74 19.49 8.65
CA LYS A 362 -0.81 20.08 10.00
C LYS A 362 -0.29 19.13 11.07
N LEU A 363 -0.70 17.87 11.05
CA LEU A 363 -0.24 16.89 12.03
C LEU A 363 1.28 16.71 11.98
N MET A 364 1.85 16.67 10.76
CA MET A 364 3.27 16.50 10.55
C MET A 364 4.11 17.70 11.03
N LEU A 365 3.50 18.88 11.10
CA LEU A 365 4.12 20.08 11.66
C LEU A 365 4.00 20.17 13.18
N SER A 366 3.18 19.32 13.79
CA SER A 366 3.00 19.32 15.24
C SER A 366 4.27 18.87 15.94
N GLU A 367 4.48 19.38 17.16
CA GLU A 367 5.58 18.95 18.03
C GLU A 367 5.36 17.55 18.66
N ALA A 368 4.36 16.84 18.18
CA ALA A 368 4.01 15.53 18.70
C ALA A 368 5.15 14.53 18.48
N ASN A 369 5.42 13.73 19.50
CA ASN A 369 6.35 12.60 19.44
C ASN A 369 5.65 11.24 19.53
N PHE A 370 4.32 11.25 19.67
CA PHE A 370 3.45 10.09 19.60
C PHE A 370 2.25 10.39 18.70
N LEU A 371 2.26 9.84 17.49
CA LEU A 371 1.18 10.01 16.52
C LEU A 371 0.14 8.89 16.68
N ILE A 372 -1.12 9.27 16.74
CA ILE A 372 -2.26 8.35 16.76
C ILE A 372 -3.10 8.65 15.51
N LEU A 373 -3.23 7.65 14.60
CA LEU A 373 -3.88 7.85 13.32
C LEU A 373 -5.05 6.87 13.16
N ASP A 374 -6.25 7.40 12.90
CA ASP A 374 -7.45 6.60 12.66
C ASP A 374 -7.77 6.59 11.17
N GLU A 375 -7.55 5.46 10.51
CA GLU A 375 -7.74 5.22 9.07
C GLU A 375 -7.13 6.33 8.18
N PRO A 376 -5.81 6.64 8.32
CA PRO A 376 -5.22 7.80 7.66
C PRO A 376 -5.10 7.66 6.13
N THR A 377 -5.30 6.46 5.60
CA THR A 377 -5.24 6.16 4.17
C THR A 377 -6.59 6.26 3.46
N ASN A 378 -7.69 6.41 4.21
CA ASN A 378 -9.02 6.53 3.63
C ASN A 378 -9.15 7.80 2.80
N HIS A 379 -9.76 7.68 1.63
CA HIS A 379 -9.96 8.77 0.66
C HIS A 379 -8.68 9.40 0.09
N LEU A 380 -7.50 8.88 0.42
CA LEU A 380 -6.25 9.30 -0.21
C LEU A 380 -6.02 8.57 -1.54
N ASP A 381 -5.58 9.32 -2.55
CA ASP A 381 -5.08 8.74 -3.79
C ASP A 381 -3.74 8.02 -3.56
N ILE A 382 -3.31 7.23 -4.53
CA ILE A 382 -2.08 6.41 -4.43
C ILE A 382 -0.85 7.27 -4.12
N ILE A 383 -0.74 8.45 -4.76
CA ILE A 383 0.41 9.36 -4.57
C ILE A 383 0.41 9.91 -3.13
N SER A 384 -0.74 10.33 -2.63
CA SER A 384 -0.88 10.83 -1.24
C SER A 384 -0.57 9.74 -0.20
N LYS A 385 -0.95 8.49 -0.47
CA LYS A 385 -0.58 7.34 0.36
C LYS A 385 0.93 7.13 0.38
N GLU A 386 1.60 7.22 -0.76
CA GLU A 386 3.07 7.11 -0.85
C GLU A 386 3.79 8.21 -0.06
N ILE A 387 3.30 9.44 -0.14
CA ILE A 387 3.84 10.56 0.66
C ILE A 387 3.71 10.26 2.15
N LEU A 388 2.53 9.81 2.61
CA LEU A 388 2.30 9.45 4.00
C LEU A 388 3.19 8.28 4.45
N GLU A 389 3.31 7.23 3.63
CA GLU A 389 4.19 6.08 3.89
C GLU A 389 5.65 6.51 4.08
N ASN A 390 6.15 7.33 3.16
CA ASN A 390 7.51 7.84 3.22
C ASN A 390 7.72 8.74 4.44
N ALA A 391 6.76 9.61 4.75
CA ALA A 391 6.80 10.45 5.93
C ALA A 391 6.88 9.61 7.22
N LEU A 392 6.04 8.60 7.38
CA LEU A 392 6.03 7.72 8.55
C LEU A 392 7.26 6.80 8.64
N LYS A 393 7.82 6.37 7.51
CA LYS A 393 9.08 5.59 7.50
C LYS A 393 10.25 6.38 8.08
N HIS A 394 10.31 7.68 7.80
CA HIS A 394 11.38 8.56 8.27
C HIS A 394 11.09 9.22 9.61
N TYR A 395 9.86 9.12 10.11
CA TYR A 395 9.49 9.66 11.41
C TYR A 395 10.18 8.91 12.54
N THR A 396 10.93 9.64 13.38
CA THR A 396 11.72 9.07 14.49
C THR A 396 10.92 8.92 15.79
N GLY A 397 9.70 9.45 15.84
CA GLY A 397 8.79 9.28 16.96
C GLY A 397 8.06 7.93 16.96
N THR A 398 7.04 7.82 17.80
CA THR A 398 6.22 6.62 17.94
C THR A 398 4.90 6.80 17.19
N VAL A 399 4.40 5.75 16.57
CA VAL A 399 3.15 5.79 15.80
C VAL A 399 2.25 4.63 16.23
N LEU A 400 0.99 4.94 16.52
CA LEU A 400 -0.08 3.97 16.72
C LEU A 400 -1.19 4.29 15.72
N TYR A 401 -1.60 3.31 14.91
CA TYR A 401 -2.62 3.58 13.91
C TYR A 401 -3.56 2.42 13.67
N VAL A 402 -4.78 2.75 13.24
CA VAL A 402 -5.74 1.81 12.69
C VAL A 402 -5.73 1.97 11.18
N SER A 403 -5.63 0.89 10.43
CA SER A 403 -5.80 0.92 8.97
C SER A 403 -6.27 -0.42 8.43
N HIS A 404 -7.02 -0.38 7.34
CA HIS A 404 -7.39 -1.53 6.52
C HIS A 404 -6.53 -1.66 5.26
N ASP A 405 -5.63 -0.69 5.01
CA ASP A 405 -4.72 -0.71 3.88
C ASP A 405 -3.53 -1.65 4.15
N ARG A 406 -3.60 -2.83 3.57
CA ARG A 406 -2.59 -3.91 3.76
C ARG A 406 -1.21 -3.50 3.26
N TYR A 407 -1.14 -2.76 2.16
CA TYR A 407 0.13 -2.27 1.63
C TYR A 407 0.76 -1.23 2.56
N PHE A 408 -0.02 -0.29 3.04
CA PHE A 408 0.41 0.72 4.01
C PHE A 408 0.94 0.08 5.29
N ILE A 409 0.20 -0.90 5.86
CA ILE A 409 0.63 -1.64 7.04
C ILE A 409 1.94 -2.38 6.77
N ASN A 410 2.06 -3.06 5.63
CA ASN A 410 3.26 -3.82 5.29
C ASN A 410 4.50 -2.93 5.18
N GLN A 411 4.33 -1.69 4.68
CA GLN A 411 5.41 -0.74 4.49
C GLN A 411 5.81 0.03 5.75
N THR A 412 4.90 0.20 6.72
CA THR A 412 5.11 1.11 7.85
C THR A 412 5.16 0.41 9.20
N ALA A 413 4.42 -0.70 9.40
CA ALA A 413 4.34 -1.37 10.69
C ALA A 413 5.64 -2.09 11.08
N THR A 414 6.03 -1.94 12.33
CA THR A 414 7.05 -2.78 12.99
C THR A 414 6.40 -3.84 13.87
N ARG A 415 5.11 -3.66 14.19
CA ARG A 415 4.34 -4.53 15.06
C ARG A 415 2.85 -4.39 14.74
N ILE A 416 2.12 -5.50 14.80
CA ILE A 416 0.69 -5.56 14.53
C ILE A 416 -0.03 -6.10 15.77
N LEU A 417 -1.13 -5.45 16.13
CA LEU A 417 -2.07 -5.87 17.15
C LEU A 417 -3.41 -6.20 16.51
N GLU A 418 -3.78 -7.47 16.46
CA GLU A 418 -5.09 -7.90 15.94
C GLU A 418 -6.11 -7.93 17.08
N LEU A 419 -7.16 -7.12 16.98
CA LEU A 419 -8.28 -7.13 17.92
C LEU A 419 -9.28 -8.20 17.48
N THR A 420 -9.24 -9.35 18.13
CA THR A 420 -10.09 -10.51 17.85
C THR A 420 -10.48 -11.20 19.15
N GLY A 421 -11.68 -11.83 19.21
CA GLY A 421 -12.15 -12.46 20.44
C GLY A 421 -12.17 -11.55 21.66
N GLN A 422 -12.41 -10.24 21.46
CA GLN A 422 -12.42 -9.19 22.51
C GLN A 422 -11.05 -8.93 23.18
N THR A 423 -9.94 -9.42 22.61
CA THR A 423 -8.59 -9.24 23.14
C THR A 423 -7.60 -8.93 22.01
N PHE A 424 -6.36 -8.54 22.36
CA PHE A 424 -5.30 -8.33 21.39
C PHE A 424 -4.42 -9.57 21.20
N LEU A 425 -4.22 -9.97 19.93
CA LEU A 425 -3.12 -10.84 19.53
C LEU A 425 -1.96 -9.99 19.01
N ASN A 426 -0.75 -10.29 19.44
CA ASN A 426 0.44 -9.50 19.17
C ASN A 426 1.38 -10.21 18.19
N TYR A 427 1.70 -9.52 17.07
CA TYR A 427 2.60 -9.99 16.03
C TYR A 427 3.76 -9.00 15.87
N ILE A 428 4.99 -9.45 16.12
CA ILE A 428 6.19 -8.61 16.00
C ILE A 428 6.72 -8.72 14.58
N GLY A 429 6.30 -7.82 13.71
CA GLY A 429 6.65 -7.79 12.29
C GLY A 429 5.66 -6.98 11.45
N ASN A 430 5.81 -7.10 10.13
CA ASN A 430 4.95 -6.47 9.14
C ASN A 430 3.71 -7.32 8.79
N TYR A 431 2.95 -6.90 7.77
CA TYR A 431 1.74 -7.59 7.36
C TYR A 431 1.99 -9.00 6.79
N ASP A 432 3.11 -9.21 6.08
CA ASP A 432 3.46 -10.53 5.57
C ASP A 432 3.72 -11.52 6.70
N TYR A 433 4.46 -11.09 7.74
CA TYR A 433 4.66 -11.90 8.95
C TYR A 433 3.35 -12.21 9.67
N TYR A 434 2.42 -11.26 9.74
CA TYR A 434 1.10 -11.49 10.30
C TYR A 434 0.35 -12.59 9.55
N LEU A 435 0.36 -12.56 8.20
CA LEU A 435 -0.30 -13.58 7.38
C LEU A 435 0.26 -14.99 7.61
N GLU A 436 1.59 -15.11 7.78
CA GLU A 436 2.22 -16.41 8.06
C GLU A 436 1.81 -16.98 9.43
N LYS A 437 1.58 -16.13 10.42
CA LYS A 437 1.36 -16.55 11.81
C LYS A 437 -0.10 -16.50 12.25
N LYS A 438 -0.97 -15.89 11.48
CA LYS A 438 -2.37 -15.63 11.82
C LYS A 438 -3.12 -16.89 12.27
N GLU A 439 -3.09 -17.95 11.47
CA GLU A 439 -3.82 -19.18 11.75
C GLU A 439 -3.28 -19.86 13.04
N LEU A 440 -1.97 -19.99 13.15
CA LEU A 440 -1.32 -20.59 14.32
C LEU A 440 -1.64 -19.82 15.60
N MET A 441 -1.62 -18.49 15.56
CA MET A 441 -1.90 -17.66 16.73
C MET A 441 -3.39 -17.70 17.11
N LYS A 442 -4.29 -17.75 16.13
CA LYS A 442 -5.73 -17.91 16.40
C LYS A 442 -6.05 -19.26 17.06
N GLU A 443 -5.48 -20.35 16.57
CA GLU A 443 -5.62 -21.68 17.18
C GLU A 443 -5.12 -21.70 18.64
N LEU A 444 -3.97 -21.07 18.90
CA LEU A 444 -3.35 -21.09 20.23
C LEU A 444 -4.08 -20.22 21.28
N TYR A 445 -4.67 -19.10 20.88
CA TYR A 445 -5.12 -18.07 21.81
C TYR A 445 -6.63 -17.79 21.76
N VAL A 446 -7.34 -18.13 20.69
CA VAL A 446 -8.76 -17.80 20.51
C VAL A 446 -9.67 -19.03 20.54
N ASP A 447 -9.16 -20.22 20.20
CA ASP A 447 -9.99 -21.43 20.17
C ASP A 447 -10.36 -21.89 21.58
N PRO A 448 -11.67 -22.04 21.94
CA PRO A 448 -12.12 -22.47 23.25
C PRO A 448 -11.62 -23.85 23.68
N ALA A 449 -11.26 -24.71 22.73
CA ALA A 449 -10.70 -26.05 23.02
C ALA A 449 -9.35 -26.01 23.74
N HIS A 450 -8.61 -24.90 23.67
CA HIS A 450 -7.29 -24.71 24.27
C HIS A 450 -7.25 -23.71 25.45
N THR A 451 -8.35 -23.04 25.79
CA THR A 451 -8.40 -22.03 26.87
C THR A 451 -8.34 -22.62 28.29
N GLY A 452 -8.15 -23.93 28.45
CA GLY A 452 -7.99 -24.61 29.73
C GLY A 452 -6.56 -24.67 30.29
N ARG A 453 -5.54 -24.13 29.59
CA ARG A 453 -4.15 -24.14 30.06
C ARG A 453 -3.52 -22.75 29.98
N ASP A 454 -3.31 -22.20 31.16
CA ASP A 454 -2.38 -21.12 31.51
C ASP A 454 -2.49 -19.74 30.84
N ARG A 455 -3.31 -18.87 31.44
CA ARG A 455 -3.23 -17.39 31.31
C ARG A 455 -1.87 -16.80 31.76
N ALA A 456 -0.87 -17.62 32.10
CA ALA A 456 0.40 -17.20 32.70
C ALA A 456 1.55 -16.94 31.72
N ILE A 457 1.37 -17.11 30.39
CA ILE A 457 2.50 -17.04 29.42
C ILE A 457 2.55 -15.69 28.66
N GLY A 458 1.57 -14.81 28.84
CA GLY A 458 1.49 -13.54 28.08
C GLY A 458 2.57 -12.49 28.40
N THR A 459 3.32 -12.62 29.48
CA THR A 459 4.30 -11.61 29.91
C THR A 459 5.78 -12.06 29.88
N ALA A 460 6.07 -13.31 29.52
CA ALA A 460 7.43 -13.86 29.60
C ALA A 460 8.21 -13.90 28.25
N ALA A 461 7.59 -13.57 27.14
CA ALA A 461 8.24 -13.62 25.81
C ALA A 461 9.09 -12.39 25.45
N ALA A 462 9.21 -11.40 26.35
CA ALA A 462 9.98 -10.18 26.09
C ALA A 462 11.46 -10.24 26.50
N ASN A 463 11.91 -11.29 27.18
CA ASN A 463 13.33 -11.43 27.53
C ASN A 463 13.88 -12.77 27.09
N GLY A 464 14.73 -12.71 26.08
CA GLY A 464 15.41 -13.87 25.52
C GLY A 464 16.26 -14.62 26.56
N SER A 465 15.93 -15.85 26.80
CA SER A 465 16.84 -16.97 27.10
C SER A 465 16.00 -18.18 27.51
N LEU A 466 15.70 -19.07 26.59
CA LEU A 466 15.18 -20.40 26.89
C LEU A 466 16.34 -21.34 27.20
N LYS A 467 16.60 -21.55 28.49
CA LYS A 467 17.33 -22.72 28.96
C LYS A 467 16.37 -23.92 28.90
N ALA A 468 16.76 -24.93 28.13
CA ALA A 468 16.10 -26.20 28.03
C ALA A 468 16.14 -26.92 29.38
N THR A 469 14.97 -27.23 29.96
CA THR A 469 14.83 -28.26 31.00
C THR A 469 13.98 -29.39 30.41
N GLY A 470 14.57 -30.59 30.43
CA GLY A 470 14.05 -31.78 29.80
C GLY A 470 12.76 -32.32 30.41
N VAL A 471 11.93 -32.88 29.55
CA VAL A 471 10.84 -33.79 29.89
C VAL A 471 11.16 -35.17 29.30
N PRO A 472 11.04 -36.25 30.05
CA PRO A 472 11.44 -37.59 29.57
C PRO A 472 10.34 -38.28 28.77
N GLY A 473 10.74 -38.83 27.64
CA GLY A 473 10.16 -40.02 27.08
C GLY A 473 8.91 -39.91 26.24
N MET A 474 9.07 -39.67 24.93
CA MET A 474 8.21 -40.30 23.92
C MET A 474 9.00 -40.59 22.65
N THR A 475 8.77 -41.76 22.13
CA THR A 475 9.44 -42.50 21.06
C THR A 475 9.65 -41.66 19.78
N LYS A 476 10.91 -41.70 19.28
CA LYS A 476 11.30 -41.17 17.97
C LYS A 476 10.58 -41.91 16.85
N SER A 477 9.82 -41.20 16.04
CA SER A 477 9.26 -41.66 14.76
C SER A 477 9.59 -40.63 13.67
N SER A 478 10.11 -41.17 12.60
CA SER A 478 10.35 -40.66 11.22
C SER A 478 10.23 -39.18 10.81
N ALA A 479 9.55 -38.33 11.54
CA ALA A 479 9.36 -36.92 11.19
C ALA A 479 10.60 -36.02 11.42
N GLU A 480 11.51 -36.40 12.32
CA GLU A 480 12.75 -35.65 12.56
C GLU A 480 13.77 -35.74 11.41
N THR A 481 13.63 -36.71 10.53
CA THR A 481 14.56 -36.93 9.40
C THR A 481 14.17 -36.04 8.22
N GLU A 482 12.87 -35.80 7.98
CA GLU A 482 12.38 -34.90 6.91
C GLU A 482 12.66 -33.43 7.23
N VAL A 483 12.42 -33.00 8.45
CA VAL A 483 12.67 -31.60 8.87
C VAL A 483 14.18 -31.27 8.85
N LYS A 484 15.08 -32.22 9.15
CA LYS A 484 16.54 -32.01 9.05
C LYS A 484 17.04 -31.99 7.61
N LEU A 485 16.40 -32.74 6.72
CA LEU A 485 16.71 -32.74 5.29
C LEU A 485 16.26 -31.43 4.63
N ASP A 486 15.07 -30.94 4.99
CA ASP A 486 14.54 -29.70 4.48
C ASP A 486 15.35 -28.50 4.97
N TRP A 487 15.76 -28.46 6.24
CA TRP A 487 16.63 -27.41 6.78
C TRP A 487 18.03 -27.38 6.13
N LYS A 488 18.57 -28.57 5.79
CA LYS A 488 19.87 -28.69 5.11
C LYS A 488 19.77 -28.23 3.66
N ALA A 489 18.69 -28.59 2.98
CA ALA A 489 18.38 -28.13 1.62
C ALA A 489 18.19 -26.59 1.56
N GLN A 490 17.44 -26.01 2.50
CA GLN A 490 17.27 -24.56 2.59
C GLN A 490 18.59 -23.81 2.89
N LYS A 491 19.46 -24.41 3.72
CA LYS A 491 20.77 -23.82 4.02
C LYS A 491 21.73 -23.89 2.83
N GLU A 492 21.68 -24.98 2.07
CA GLU A 492 22.45 -25.12 0.82
C GLU A 492 21.92 -24.17 -0.27
N GLU A 493 20.61 -23.99 -0.37
CA GLU A 493 19.97 -23.03 -1.28
C GLU A 493 20.35 -21.57 -0.94
N GLN A 494 20.29 -21.21 0.34
CA GLN A 494 20.75 -19.88 0.80
C GLN A 494 22.25 -19.66 0.57
N ALA A 495 23.07 -20.70 0.71
CA ALA A 495 24.49 -20.62 0.42
C ALA A 495 24.76 -20.43 -1.08
N ARG A 496 23.97 -21.08 -1.96
CA ARG A 496 23.99 -20.90 -3.42
C ARG A 496 23.59 -19.48 -3.80
N ILE A 497 22.49 -18.98 -3.25
CA ILE A 497 22.01 -17.61 -3.51
C ILE A 497 23.06 -16.57 -3.08
N ARG A 498 23.65 -16.72 -1.88
CA ARG A 498 24.72 -15.81 -1.42
C ARG A 498 25.97 -15.89 -2.29
N LYS A 499 26.35 -17.09 -2.75
CA LYS A 499 27.48 -17.24 -3.65
C LYS A 499 27.23 -16.53 -4.97
N ARG A 500 26.04 -16.75 -5.57
CA ARG A 500 25.63 -16.11 -6.81
C ARG A 500 25.59 -14.57 -6.69
N GLN A 501 25.05 -14.03 -5.59
CA GLN A 501 25.05 -12.60 -5.32
C GLN A 501 26.48 -12.02 -5.17
N ASN A 502 27.38 -12.74 -4.52
CA ASN A 502 28.77 -12.31 -4.39
C ASN A 502 29.51 -12.35 -5.73
N ASP A 503 29.25 -13.35 -6.56
CA ASP A 503 29.86 -13.47 -7.87
C ASP A 503 29.29 -12.42 -8.83
N LEU A 504 27.98 -12.14 -8.79
CA LEU A 504 27.34 -11.05 -9.52
C LEU A 504 27.97 -9.69 -9.16
N LYS A 505 28.11 -9.41 -7.86
CA LYS A 505 28.73 -8.16 -7.39
C LYS A 505 30.18 -7.99 -7.86
N LYS A 506 30.98 -9.07 -7.92
CA LYS A 506 32.35 -9.01 -8.45
C LYS A 506 32.38 -8.66 -9.93
N VAL A 507 31.46 -9.23 -10.69
CA VAL A 507 31.34 -8.93 -12.13
C VAL A 507 30.92 -7.48 -12.32
N GLU A 508 29.96 -6.98 -11.55
CA GLU A 508 29.54 -5.57 -11.57
C GLU A 508 30.68 -4.60 -11.22
N ASP A 509 31.44 -4.90 -10.17
CA ASP A 509 32.59 -4.09 -9.75
C ASP A 509 33.68 -4.04 -10.85
N GLU A 510 33.91 -5.17 -11.56
CA GLU A 510 34.89 -5.22 -12.65
C GLU A 510 34.39 -4.53 -13.91
N ILE A 511 33.11 -4.65 -14.27
CA ILE A 511 32.48 -3.88 -15.35
C ILE A 511 32.65 -2.38 -15.10
N HIS A 512 32.30 -1.92 -13.91
CA HIS A 512 32.42 -0.50 -13.55
C HIS A 512 33.87 0.03 -13.64
N ARG A 513 34.84 -0.80 -13.27
CA ARG A 513 36.26 -0.46 -13.36
C ARG A 513 36.71 -0.32 -14.83
N LEU A 514 36.29 -1.25 -15.69
CA LEU A 514 36.65 -1.22 -17.11
C LEU A 514 35.94 -0.08 -17.85
N GLU A 515 34.69 0.21 -17.54
CA GLU A 515 33.96 1.37 -18.08
C GLU A 515 34.62 2.70 -17.70
N THR A 516 35.05 2.81 -16.44
CA THR A 516 35.78 4.00 -15.97
C THR A 516 37.06 4.19 -16.77
N ARG A 517 37.80 3.10 -17.03
CA ARG A 517 39.02 3.12 -17.80
C ARG A 517 38.78 3.44 -19.29
N ASP A 518 37.71 2.94 -19.90
CA ASP A 518 37.32 3.27 -21.27
C ASP A 518 37.01 4.76 -21.40
N GLY A 519 36.29 5.35 -20.42
CA GLY A 519 36.02 6.79 -20.37
C GLY A 519 37.30 7.66 -20.18
N GLU A 520 38.28 7.16 -19.42
CA GLU A 520 39.58 7.83 -19.31
C GLU A 520 40.33 7.84 -20.65
N ILE A 521 40.31 6.73 -21.37
CA ILE A 521 40.92 6.60 -22.70
C ILE A 521 40.26 7.56 -23.69
N ASP A 522 38.92 7.68 -23.67
CA ASP A 522 38.18 8.62 -24.51
C ASP A 522 38.56 10.08 -24.20
N THR A 523 38.77 10.39 -22.90
CA THR A 523 39.22 11.70 -22.48
C THR A 523 40.66 11.98 -22.97
N LEU A 524 41.55 10.99 -22.89
CA LEU A 524 42.90 11.08 -23.40
C LEU A 524 42.94 11.23 -24.92
N LEU A 525 42.15 10.44 -25.65
CA LEU A 525 42.03 10.53 -27.10
C LEU A 525 41.48 11.88 -27.58
N SER A 526 40.79 12.64 -26.75
CA SER A 526 40.29 13.99 -27.07
C SER A 526 41.31 15.11 -26.92
N GLN A 527 42.51 14.83 -26.39
CA GLN A 527 43.55 15.83 -26.16
C GLN A 527 44.40 16.08 -27.40
N GLU A 528 44.67 17.36 -27.76
CA GLU A 528 45.44 17.76 -28.93
C GLU A 528 46.87 17.21 -28.94
N GLU A 529 47.45 16.98 -27.80
CA GLU A 529 48.84 16.48 -27.64
C GLU A 529 48.97 15.02 -28.11
N ILE A 530 47.91 14.22 -28.01
CA ILE A 530 47.89 12.79 -28.39
C ILE A 530 47.63 12.60 -29.87
N TYR A 531 46.93 13.53 -30.53
CA TYR A 531 46.75 13.49 -32.00
C TYR A 531 48.06 13.67 -32.76
N THR A 532 49.10 14.21 -32.16
CA THR A 532 50.43 14.41 -32.80
C THR A 532 51.35 13.22 -32.56
N ASP A 533 51.07 12.34 -31.64
CA ASP A 533 51.88 11.14 -31.31
C ASP A 533 51.16 9.86 -31.83
N VAL A 534 51.47 9.47 -33.05
CA VAL A 534 50.88 8.32 -33.74
C VAL A 534 51.11 7.01 -32.98
N ALA A 535 52.25 6.86 -32.28
CA ALA A 535 52.56 5.65 -31.51
C ALA A 535 51.61 5.50 -30.29
N ARG A 536 51.41 6.62 -29.57
CA ARG A 536 50.52 6.68 -28.40
C ARG A 536 49.04 6.50 -28.77
N LEU A 537 48.64 7.05 -29.91
CA LEU A 537 47.28 6.94 -30.45
C LEU A 537 46.94 5.49 -30.83
N VAL A 538 47.87 4.75 -31.45
CA VAL A 538 47.70 3.32 -31.76
C VAL A 538 47.68 2.49 -30.47
N GLU A 539 48.50 2.78 -29.50
CA GLU A 539 48.50 2.07 -28.22
C GLU A 539 47.17 2.23 -27.45
N LEU A 540 46.62 3.44 -27.34
CA LEU A 540 45.36 3.73 -26.70
C LEU A 540 44.16 3.11 -27.46
N ASN A 541 44.17 3.11 -28.76
CA ASN A 541 43.12 2.44 -29.56
C ASN A 541 43.15 0.91 -29.37
N ASN A 542 44.32 0.30 -29.33
CA ASN A 542 44.44 -1.16 -29.08
C ASN A 542 44.02 -1.50 -27.62
N GLU A 543 44.36 -0.64 -26.65
CA GLU A 543 43.88 -0.79 -25.27
C GLU A 543 42.34 -0.70 -25.22
N LYS A 544 41.76 0.26 -25.92
CA LYS A 544 40.29 0.44 -26.02
C LYS A 544 39.62 -0.78 -26.62
N GLU A 545 40.11 -1.30 -27.73
CA GLU A 545 39.57 -2.48 -28.42
C GLU A 545 39.62 -3.71 -27.49
N SER A 546 40.72 -3.91 -26.73
CA SER A 546 40.84 -5.00 -25.78
C SER A 546 39.92 -4.86 -24.57
N LEU A 547 39.65 -3.61 -24.12
CA LEU A 547 38.69 -3.31 -23.06
C LEU A 547 37.25 -3.60 -23.47
N GLN A 548 36.87 -3.20 -24.70
CA GLN A 548 35.54 -3.47 -25.24
C GLN A 548 35.26 -4.99 -25.37
N GLN A 549 36.22 -5.76 -25.82
CA GLN A 549 36.07 -7.23 -25.84
C GLN A 549 35.86 -7.81 -24.45
N LYS A 550 36.63 -7.37 -23.45
CA LYS A 550 36.47 -7.83 -22.08
C LYS A 550 35.15 -7.40 -21.44
N LEU A 551 34.66 -6.20 -21.78
CA LEU A 551 33.35 -5.73 -21.34
C LEU A 551 32.24 -6.60 -21.91
N GLU A 552 32.33 -6.99 -23.18
CA GLU A 552 31.34 -7.86 -23.83
C GLU A 552 31.27 -9.24 -23.16
N GLU A 553 32.43 -9.88 -22.86
CA GLU A 553 32.52 -11.13 -22.12
C GLU A 553 31.96 -11.02 -20.69
N LEU A 554 32.18 -9.90 -20.00
CA LEU A 554 31.69 -9.65 -18.66
C LEU A 554 30.17 -9.40 -18.65
N TYR A 555 29.62 -8.73 -19.65
CA TYR A 555 28.17 -8.55 -19.80
C TYR A 555 27.46 -9.88 -20.06
N GLU A 556 28.02 -10.78 -20.89
CA GLU A 556 27.47 -12.13 -21.05
C GLU A 556 27.49 -12.90 -19.73
N THR A 557 28.59 -12.84 -18.99
CA THR A 557 28.70 -13.49 -17.66
C THR A 557 27.73 -12.89 -16.65
N TRP A 558 27.49 -11.57 -16.72
CA TRP A 558 26.54 -10.88 -15.86
C TRP A 558 25.10 -11.31 -16.18
N GLU A 559 24.72 -11.45 -17.46
CA GLU A 559 23.41 -11.97 -17.86
C GLU A 559 23.19 -13.39 -17.35
N GLU A 560 24.18 -14.30 -17.51
CA GLU A 560 24.07 -15.67 -16.98
C GLU A 560 23.94 -15.74 -15.44
N LEU A 561 24.54 -14.79 -14.74
CA LEU A 561 24.44 -14.71 -13.28
C LEU A 561 23.17 -13.97 -12.82
N ALA A 562 22.55 -13.17 -13.66
CA ALA A 562 21.32 -12.42 -13.35
C ALA A 562 20.04 -13.22 -13.62
N GLU A 563 20.06 -14.15 -14.62
CA GLU A 563 18.99 -15.14 -14.83
C GLU A 563 18.93 -16.16 -13.67
#